data_65fdf81fa989d4ef126cdd5c7b436ab4
#
_entry.id   65fdf81fa989d4ef126cdd5c7b436ab4
#
_cell.length_a   1.000
_cell.length_b   1.000
_cell.length_c   1.000
_cell.angle_alpha   90.00
_cell.angle_beta   90.00
_cell.angle_gamma   90.00
#
_symmetry.space_group_name_H-M   'P 1'
#
loop_
_entity.id
_entity.type
_entity.pdbx_description
1 polymer ?
#
loop_
_entity_poly.entity_id
_entity_poly.type
_entity_poly.pdbx_seq_one_letter_code
_entity_poly.pdbx_strand_id
1 'polypeptide(L)'
;MTETMASRRPAGPRLRVRSGAGRRGGSARTGRPWLWALPPLAVLAVSFLHPLALVVRESFSGGTAAYRQVFGSEAFTDALATTVALAAGATLGCVVLGFALALVVAFVPFPGSRSVARFIDVFLSFPSFLITLALLFLYGTVGMANGLWTGLTGAEEGPFHFLTTPWGVLLAEVTYFTPFVMRPLLAAFAQLDTAQLEVASSLGARPARIVRQVILPEAYPALMAGGALVLVLCLNEFAIVLFTGAKDVVTLPMLVYSKAILESDYVSACVVATVDVVLSVGLYGLYRSLTGRSSRRARAHA
;
A
#
# COMPACT_ATOMS: atom_id res chain seq x y z
N MET A 1 61.38 -61.62 -16.43
CA MET A 1 62.36 -60.56 -16.14
C MET A 1 61.67 -59.24 -16.47
N THR A 2 61.23 -58.55 -15.44
CA THR A 2 61.21 -57.09 -15.37
C THR A 2 60.44 -56.69 -14.10
N GLU A 3 61.20 -56.08 -13.20
CA GLU A 3 60.86 -55.74 -11.84
C GLU A 3 59.80 -54.63 -11.73
N THR A 4 58.96 -54.84 -10.75
CA THR A 4 57.94 -53.85 -10.29
C THR A 4 58.62 -52.84 -9.36
N MET A 5 58.77 -51.61 -9.80
CA MET A 5 59.30 -50.50 -8.99
C MET A 5 58.11 -49.82 -8.25
N ALA A 6 57.96 -50.16 -6.98
CA ALA A 6 57.00 -49.49 -6.07
C ALA A 6 57.54 -48.12 -5.64
N SER A 7 56.90 -47.07 -6.05
CA SER A 7 57.19 -45.67 -5.64
C SER A 7 56.62 -45.42 -4.23
N ARG A 8 57.55 -45.25 -3.27
CA ARG A 8 57.23 -44.78 -1.90
C ARG A 8 56.94 -43.31 -1.93
N ARG A 9 55.68 -42.95 -1.58
CA ARG A 9 55.33 -41.56 -1.28
C ARG A 9 55.85 -41.17 0.13
N PRO A 10 56.49 -39.99 0.32
CA PRO A 10 56.89 -39.50 1.64
C PRO A 10 55.65 -39.01 2.44
N ALA A 11 55.62 -39.39 3.71
CA ALA A 11 54.64 -38.95 4.67
C ALA A 11 54.82 -37.45 4.98
N GLY A 12 53.83 -36.61 4.64
CA GLY A 12 53.80 -35.20 5.02
C GLY A 12 53.55 -34.99 6.52
N PRO A 13 54.02 -33.91 7.09
CA PRO A 13 53.92 -33.65 8.52
C PRO A 13 52.44 -33.48 8.97
N ARG A 14 52.04 -34.31 9.94
CA ARG A 14 50.76 -34.19 10.62
C ARG A 14 50.71 -32.91 11.46
N LEU A 15 50.04 -31.86 10.99
CA LEU A 15 49.71 -30.71 11.77
C LEU A 15 48.77 -31.13 12.94
N ARG A 16 49.35 -31.14 14.14
CA ARG A 16 48.58 -31.25 15.38
C ARG A 16 47.71 -29.98 15.54
N VAL A 17 46.43 -30.07 15.25
CA VAL A 17 45.46 -29.09 15.66
C VAL A 17 45.37 -29.11 17.18
N ARG A 18 45.99 -28.13 17.81
CA ARG A 18 45.85 -27.85 19.23
C ARG A 18 44.40 -27.42 19.48
N SER A 19 43.59 -28.31 20.00
CA SER A 19 42.28 -28.05 20.56
C SER A 19 42.44 -27.22 21.82
N GLY A 20 42.55 -25.92 21.64
CA GLY A 20 42.47 -24.94 22.74
C GLY A 20 41.02 -24.77 23.17
N ALA A 21 40.53 -25.68 23.97
CA ALA A 21 39.25 -25.56 24.68
C ALA A 21 39.44 -24.51 25.83
N GLY A 22 39.47 -23.26 25.47
CA GLY A 22 39.30 -22.16 26.39
C GLY A 22 37.81 -21.77 26.45
N ARG A 23 37.02 -22.54 27.16
CA ARG A 23 35.71 -22.10 27.65
C ARG A 23 35.92 -20.92 28.58
N ARG A 24 36.04 -19.71 28.02
CA ARG A 24 35.70 -18.50 28.78
C ARG A 24 34.18 -18.47 28.85
N GLY A 25 33.63 -19.00 29.94
CA GLY A 25 32.28 -18.76 30.39
C GLY A 25 32.13 -17.27 30.67
N GLY A 26 31.89 -16.49 29.58
CA GLY A 26 31.28 -15.18 29.72
C GLY A 26 29.88 -15.44 30.25
N SER A 27 29.63 -15.16 31.54
CA SER A 27 28.30 -15.06 32.07
C SER A 27 27.55 -14.07 31.17
N ALA A 28 26.75 -14.60 30.25
CA ALA A 28 25.78 -13.79 29.55
C ALA A 28 24.92 -13.16 30.66
N ARG A 29 25.27 -11.91 31.01
CA ARG A 29 24.36 -11.05 31.74
C ARG A 29 23.04 -11.13 30.98
N THR A 30 22.08 -11.82 31.58
CA THR A 30 20.67 -11.83 31.15
C THR A 30 20.09 -10.45 31.38
N GLY A 31 20.70 -9.44 30.77
CA GLY A 31 20.10 -8.13 30.61
C GLY A 31 18.85 -8.34 29.81
N ARG A 32 17.73 -8.00 30.37
CA ARG A 32 16.42 -8.05 29.69
C ARG A 32 16.51 -7.21 28.40
N PRO A 33 16.73 -7.81 27.21
CA PRO A 33 17.00 -7.04 25.98
C PRO A 33 15.84 -6.11 25.61
N TRP A 34 14.63 -6.39 26.12
CA TRP A 34 13.46 -5.54 25.93
C TRP A 34 13.58 -4.17 26.64
N LEU A 35 14.43 -4.01 27.68
CA LEU A 35 14.66 -2.71 28.31
C LEU A 35 15.32 -1.70 27.37
N TRP A 36 16.11 -2.17 26.42
CA TRP A 36 16.70 -1.31 25.37
C TRP A 36 15.67 -0.82 24.33
N ALA A 37 14.53 -1.50 24.23
CA ALA A 37 13.43 -1.06 23.40
C ALA A 37 12.56 0.02 24.06
N LEU A 38 12.64 0.19 25.39
CA LEU A 38 11.82 1.16 26.13
C LEU A 38 12.03 2.62 25.69
N PRO A 39 13.28 3.14 25.55
CA PRO A 39 13.47 4.52 25.15
C PRO A 39 12.86 4.85 23.78
N PRO A 40 13.12 4.09 22.69
CA PRO A 40 12.49 4.37 21.40
C PRO A 40 10.97 4.15 21.43
N LEU A 41 10.47 3.16 22.18
CA LEU A 41 9.03 2.97 22.34
C LEU A 41 8.38 4.11 23.14
N ALA A 42 9.04 4.64 24.15
CA ALA A 42 8.55 5.78 24.91
C ALA A 42 8.47 7.04 24.01
N VAL A 43 9.50 7.29 23.21
CA VAL A 43 9.49 8.40 22.24
C VAL A 43 8.34 8.24 21.24
N LEU A 44 8.17 7.06 20.69
CA LEU A 44 7.04 6.77 19.77
C LEU A 44 5.69 6.95 20.47
N ALA A 45 5.53 6.44 21.69
CA ALA A 45 4.30 6.56 22.45
C ALA A 45 3.96 8.03 22.73
N VAL A 46 4.93 8.82 23.19
CA VAL A 46 4.72 10.24 23.45
C VAL A 46 4.45 11.01 22.15
N SER A 47 5.19 10.75 21.09
CA SER A 47 5.03 11.49 19.82
C SER A 47 3.74 11.15 19.08
N PHE A 48 3.19 9.95 19.26
CA PHE A 48 1.99 9.47 18.56
C PHE A 48 0.74 9.48 19.45
N LEU A 49 0.83 8.85 20.64
CA LEU A 49 -0.35 8.65 21.46
C LEU A 49 -0.78 9.93 22.17
N HIS A 50 0.17 10.81 22.53
CA HIS A 50 -0.17 12.05 23.22
C HIS A 50 -0.97 13.02 22.32
N PRO A 51 -0.56 13.34 21.06
CA PRO A 51 -1.38 14.17 20.18
C PRO A 51 -2.74 13.54 19.89
N LEU A 52 -2.79 12.21 19.64
CA LEU A 52 -4.04 11.51 19.42
C LEU A 52 -4.98 11.60 20.64
N ALA A 53 -4.43 11.43 21.85
CA ALA A 53 -5.20 11.57 23.08
C ALA A 53 -5.73 13.01 23.26
N LEU A 54 -4.97 14.02 22.85
CA LEU A 54 -5.43 15.42 22.87
C LEU A 54 -6.59 15.64 21.90
N VAL A 55 -6.51 15.13 20.67
CA VAL A 55 -7.60 15.20 19.67
C VAL A 55 -8.86 14.53 20.23
N VAL A 56 -8.74 13.31 20.77
CA VAL A 56 -9.87 12.60 21.37
C VAL A 56 -10.42 13.38 22.57
N ARG A 57 -9.56 13.90 23.44
CA ARG A 57 -10.00 14.72 24.59
C ARG A 57 -10.74 15.98 24.14
N GLU A 58 -10.20 16.68 23.14
CA GLU A 58 -10.81 17.92 22.62
C GLU A 58 -12.16 17.64 21.96
N SER A 59 -12.32 16.49 21.28
CA SER A 59 -13.61 16.10 20.70
C SER A 59 -14.74 15.97 21.74
N PHE A 60 -14.40 15.75 23.01
CA PHE A 60 -15.36 15.70 24.14
C PHE A 60 -15.51 17.03 24.87
N SER A 61 -14.74 18.09 24.54
CA SER A 61 -14.83 19.40 25.23
C SER A 61 -16.21 20.03 25.06
N GLY A 62 -16.87 19.85 23.91
CA GLY A 62 -18.26 20.22 23.66
C GLY A 62 -19.33 19.23 24.15
N GLY A 63 -18.92 18.20 24.88
CA GLY A 63 -19.80 17.14 25.36
C GLY A 63 -20.47 16.35 24.23
N THR A 64 -21.61 15.71 24.53
CA THR A 64 -22.39 14.95 23.54
C THR A 64 -23.10 15.85 22.52
N ALA A 65 -23.24 17.15 22.80
CA ALA A 65 -23.85 18.11 21.88
C ALA A 65 -23.02 18.28 20.60
N ALA A 66 -21.70 18.38 20.71
CA ALA A 66 -20.82 18.47 19.54
C ALA A 66 -20.94 17.25 18.63
N TYR A 67 -20.98 16.06 19.20
CA TYR A 67 -21.18 14.82 18.43
C TYR A 67 -22.56 14.80 17.73
N ARG A 68 -23.63 15.21 18.40
CA ARG A 68 -24.95 15.29 17.76
C ARG A 68 -24.99 16.28 16.63
N GLN A 69 -24.35 17.44 16.80
CA GLN A 69 -24.28 18.47 15.77
C GLN A 69 -23.52 17.96 14.54
N VAL A 70 -22.36 17.35 14.73
CA VAL A 70 -21.56 16.79 13.62
C VAL A 70 -22.32 15.67 12.91
N PHE A 71 -22.82 14.67 13.65
CA PHE A 71 -23.54 13.53 13.06
C PHE A 71 -24.89 13.91 12.42
N GLY A 72 -25.51 15.00 12.86
CA GLY A 72 -26.75 15.53 12.26
C GLY A 72 -26.51 16.48 11.07
N SER A 73 -25.26 16.77 10.71
CA SER A 73 -24.96 17.65 9.58
C SER A 73 -24.88 16.86 8.26
N GLU A 74 -25.50 17.41 7.20
CA GLU A 74 -25.40 16.86 5.85
C GLU A 74 -23.95 16.77 5.38
N ALA A 75 -23.15 17.80 5.68
CA ALA A 75 -21.72 17.83 5.32
C ALA A 75 -20.94 16.64 5.86
N PHE A 76 -21.25 16.17 7.08
CA PHE A 76 -20.58 14.99 7.65
C PHE A 76 -21.06 13.69 6.99
N THR A 77 -22.36 13.53 6.77
CA THR A 77 -22.90 12.31 6.15
C THR A 77 -22.42 12.14 4.72
N ASP A 78 -22.36 13.25 3.96
CA ASP A 78 -21.85 13.26 2.59
C ASP A 78 -20.33 12.99 2.56
N ALA A 79 -19.56 13.63 3.46
CA ALA A 79 -18.14 13.38 3.57
C ALA A 79 -17.83 11.92 3.96
N LEU A 80 -18.59 11.34 4.89
CA LEU A 80 -18.45 9.94 5.28
C LEU A 80 -18.76 9.00 4.12
N ALA A 81 -19.87 9.21 3.41
CA ALA A 81 -20.25 8.40 2.26
C ALA A 81 -19.21 8.49 1.14
N THR A 82 -18.75 9.70 0.83
CA THR A 82 -17.73 9.98 -0.19
C THR A 82 -16.39 9.31 0.17
N THR A 83 -15.94 9.45 1.44
CA THR A 83 -14.70 8.81 1.92
C THR A 83 -14.76 7.30 1.74
N VAL A 84 -15.83 6.66 2.19
CA VAL A 84 -15.98 5.20 2.08
C VAL A 84 -16.08 4.76 0.62
N ALA A 85 -16.85 5.48 -0.20
CA ALA A 85 -17.03 5.15 -1.61
C ALA A 85 -15.71 5.28 -2.40
N LEU A 86 -14.98 6.39 -2.22
CA LEU A 86 -13.68 6.60 -2.86
C LEU A 86 -12.65 5.55 -2.39
N ALA A 87 -12.52 5.35 -1.08
CA ALA A 87 -11.57 4.38 -0.54
C ALA A 87 -11.87 2.94 -1.01
N ALA A 88 -13.14 2.55 -1.06
CA ALA A 88 -13.54 1.24 -1.58
C ALA A 88 -13.29 1.13 -3.10
N GLY A 89 -13.67 2.15 -3.87
CA GLY A 89 -13.48 2.20 -5.32
C GLY A 89 -12.01 2.21 -5.71
N ALA A 90 -11.20 3.07 -5.08
CA ALA A 90 -9.77 3.15 -5.32
C ALA A 90 -9.04 1.86 -4.90
N THR A 91 -9.37 1.28 -3.75
CA THR A 91 -8.81 0.00 -3.32
C THR A 91 -9.12 -1.11 -4.32
N LEU A 92 -10.37 -1.22 -4.77
CA LEU A 92 -10.77 -2.22 -5.76
C LEU A 92 -10.03 -1.99 -7.09
N GLY A 93 -10.00 -0.75 -7.58
CA GLY A 93 -9.28 -0.37 -8.79
C GLY A 93 -7.79 -0.70 -8.70
N CYS A 94 -7.12 -0.35 -7.60
CA CYS A 94 -5.71 -0.65 -7.35
C CYS A 94 -5.44 -2.16 -7.25
N VAL A 95 -6.31 -2.93 -6.59
CA VAL A 95 -6.17 -4.39 -6.47
C VAL A 95 -6.28 -5.04 -7.85
N VAL A 96 -7.28 -4.67 -8.66
CA VAL A 96 -7.48 -5.23 -10.00
C VAL A 96 -6.37 -4.80 -10.94
N LEU A 97 -6.11 -3.50 -11.05
CA LEU A 97 -5.10 -2.94 -11.96
C LEU A 97 -3.69 -3.35 -11.52
N GLY A 98 -3.39 -3.27 -10.22
CA GLY A 98 -2.10 -3.64 -9.65
C GLY A 98 -1.78 -5.11 -9.84
N PHE A 99 -2.76 -6.02 -9.67
CA PHE A 99 -2.59 -7.44 -9.95
C PHE A 99 -2.34 -7.68 -11.44
N ALA A 100 -3.15 -7.07 -12.33
CA ALA A 100 -2.98 -7.22 -13.77
C ALA A 100 -1.60 -6.72 -14.25
N LEU A 101 -1.18 -5.53 -13.81
CA LEU A 101 0.12 -4.96 -14.16
C LEU A 101 1.29 -5.76 -13.57
N ALA A 102 1.17 -6.23 -12.33
CA ALA A 102 2.18 -7.07 -11.71
C ALA A 102 2.37 -8.40 -12.46
N LEU A 103 1.27 -9.03 -12.94
CA LEU A 103 1.34 -10.21 -13.82
C LEU A 103 2.09 -9.92 -15.11
N VAL A 104 1.79 -8.80 -15.77
CA VAL A 104 2.47 -8.41 -17.02
C VAL A 104 3.96 -8.20 -16.75
N VAL A 105 4.32 -7.46 -15.72
CA VAL A 105 5.73 -7.16 -15.40
C VAL A 105 6.52 -8.42 -15.01
N ALA A 106 5.88 -9.36 -14.30
CA ALA A 106 6.55 -10.56 -13.80
C ALA A 106 6.67 -11.69 -14.83
N PHE A 107 5.62 -11.90 -15.65
CA PHE A 107 5.52 -13.11 -16.47
C PHE A 107 5.53 -12.87 -17.99
N VAL A 108 5.34 -11.62 -18.45
CA VAL A 108 5.45 -11.31 -19.88
C VAL A 108 6.87 -10.85 -20.18
N PRO A 109 7.62 -11.59 -21.03
CA PRO A 109 8.97 -11.18 -21.42
C PRO A 109 8.90 -9.99 -22.39
N PHE A 110 9.22 -8.80 -21.92
CA PHE A 110 9.38 -7.62 -22.76
C PHE A 110 10.67 -6.85 -22.42
N PRO A 111 11.29 -6.18 -23.43
CA PRO A 111 12.47 -5.38 -23.17
C PRO A 111 12.11 -4.20 -22.23
N GLY A 112 12.81 -4.07 -21.12
CA GLY A 112 12.57 -2.99 -20.16
C GLY A 112 11.74 -3.37 -18.93
N SER A 113 11.30 -4.61 -18.73
CA SER A 113 10.55 -5.04 -17.54
C SER A 113 11.25 -4.68 -16.20
N ARG A 114 12.60 -4.81 -16.16
CA ARG A 114 13.41 -4.39 -15.01
C ARG A 114 13.39 -2.87 -14.78
N SER A 115 13.33 -2.09 -15.86
CA SER A 115 13.24 -0.63 -15.77
C SER A 115 11.87 -0.19 -15.26
N VAL A 116 10.79 -0.88 -15.65
CA VAL A 116 9.45 -0.65 -15.11
C VAL A 116 9.40 -0.93 -13.60
N ALA A 117 9.98 -2.04 -13.15
CA ALA A 117 10.06 -2.35 -11.72
C ALA A 117 10.81 -1.26 -10.93
N ARG A 118 11.93 -0.74 -11.47
CA ARG A 118 12.66 0.38 -10.86
C ARG A 118 11.86 1.68 -10.91
N PHE A 119 11.13 1.93 -11.99
CA PHE A 119 10.27 3.11 -12.11
C PHE A 119 9.17 3.12 -11.04
N ILE A 120 8.59 1.97 -10.73
CA ILE A 120 7.63 1.82 -9.62
C ILE A 120 8.25 2.29 -8.29
N ASP A 121 9.51 1.90 -8.02
CA ASP A 121 10.21 2.32 -6.79
C ASP A 121 10.44 3.84 -6.74
N VAL A 122 10.80 4.44 -7.86
CA VAL A 122 10.97 5.90 -7.98
C VAL A 122 9.62 6.60 -7.82
N PHE A 123 8.57 6.08 -8.45
CA PHE A 123 7.22 6.65 -8.38
C PHE A 123 6.68 6.68 -6.94
N LEU A 124 6.94 5.65 -6.14
CA LEU A 124 6.58 5.60 -4.73
C LEU A 124 7.26 6.67 -3.85
N SER A 125 8.31 7.30 -4.38
CA SER A 125 9.02 8.37 -3.67
C SER A 125 8.39 9.75 -3.88
N PHE A 126 7.46 9.88 -4.85
CA PHE A 126 6.79 11.15 -5.09
C PHE A 126 5.62 11.38 -4.13
N PRO A 127 5.42 12.60 -3.64
CA PRO A 127 4.21 12.97 -2.91
C PRO A 127 2.95 12.82 -3.78
N SER A 128 1.82 12.41 -3.18
CA SER A 128 0.56 12.16 -3.88
C SER A 128 0.06 13.36 -4.70
N PHE A 129 0.20 14.57 -4.17
CA PHE A 129 -0.24 15.78 -4.85
C PHE A 129 0.49 16.08 -6.17
N LEU A 130 1.76 15.62 -6.33
CA LEU A 130 2.48 15.81 -7.59
C LEU A 130 1.85 15.03 -8.74
N ILE A 131 1.33 13.84 -8.46
CA ILE A 131 0.60 13.06 -9.46
C ILE A 131 -0.69 13.76 -9.85
N THR A 132 -1.40 14.33 -8.88
CA THR A 132 -2.60 15.14 -9.15
C THR A 132 -2.28 16.33 -10.02
N LEU A 133 -1.22 17.08 -9.70
CA LEU A 133 -0.77 18.19 -10.54
C LEU A 133 -0.40 17.75 -11.96
N ALA A 134 0.31 16.62 -12.10
CA ALA A 134 0.63 16.06 -13.41
C ALA A 134 -0.63 15.71 -14.21
N LEU A 135 -1.64 15.11 -13.57
CA LEU A 135 -2.92 14.83 -14.21
C LEU A 135 -3.68 16.11 -14.58
N LEU A 136 -3.64 17.14 -13.73
CA LEU A 136 -4.23 18.44 -14.06
C LEU A 136 -3.53 19.13 -15.25
N PHE A 137 -2.21 19.08 -15.32
CA PHE A 137 -1.47 19.56 -16.47
C PHE A 137 -1.78 18.79 -17.75
N LEU A 138 -2.03 17.49 -17.63
CA LEU A 138 -2.32 16.64 -18.79
C LEU A 138 -3.79 16.72 -19.22
N TYR A 139 -4.71 16.52 -18.28
CA TYR A 139 -6.15 16.34 -18.53
C TYR A 139 -7.03 17.44 -17.92
N GLY A 140 -6.47 18.49 -17.34
CA GLY A 140 -7.25 19.61 -16.84
C GLY A 140 -7.96 20.36 -17.98
N THR A 141 -8.90 21.23 -17.63
CA THR A 141 -9.68 22.00 -18.61
C THR A 141 -8.81 22.80 -19.57
N VAL A 142 -7.71 23.36 -19.07
CA VAL A 142 -6.67 24.06 -19.85
C VAL A 142 -5.42 23.18 -20.02
N GLY A 143 -5.54 21.88 -19.85
CA GLY A 143 -4.44 20.93 -19.90
C GLY A 143 -3.99 20.63 -21.34
N MET A 144 -2.83 19.99 -21.44
CA MET A 144 -2.18 19.68 -22.71
C MET A 144 -3.08 18.86 -23.66
N ALA A 145 -3.84 17.88 -23.14
CA ALA A 145 -4.73 17.04 -23.94
C ALA A 145 -5.87 17.84 -24.55
N ASN A 146 -6.49 18.76 -23.78
CA ASN A 146 -7.52 19.66 -24.31
C ASN A 146 -6.94 20.67 -25.29
N GLY A 147 -5.75 21.23 -25.01
CA GLY A 147 -5.06 22.14 -25.94
C GLY A 147 -4.69 21.48 -27.27
N LEU A 148 -4.24 20.25 -27.26
CA LEU A 148 -4.00 19.48 -28.49
C LEU A 148 -5.30 19.22 -29.26
N TRP A 149 -6.36 18.83 -28.55
CA TRP A 149 -7.66 18.59 -29.19
C TRP A 149 -8.20 19.84 -29.87
N THR A 150 -8.27 20.97 -29.15
CA THR A 150 -8.76 22.25 -29.70
C THR A 150 -7.88 22.75 -30.84
N GLY A 151 -6.56 22.58 -30.76
CA GLY A 151 -5.63 22.95 -31.84
C GLY A 151 -5.78 22.10 -33.10
N LEU A 152 -6.16 20.83 -32.97
CA LEU A 152 -6.35 19.90 -34.11
C LEU A 152 -7.75 20.00 -34.71
N THR A 153 -8.79 20.22 -33.90
CA THR A 153 -10.19 20.16 -34.34
C THR A 153 -10.79 21.54 -34.59
N GLY A 154 -10.18 22.62 -34.07
CA GLY A 154 -10.76 23.96 -34.09
C GLY A 154 -11.94 24.12 -33.12
N ALA A 155 -12.18 23.17 -32.24
CA ALA A 155 -13.24 23.25 -31.21
C ALA A 155 -12.90 24.33 -30.16
N GLU A 156 -13.91 25.01 -29.62
CA GLU A 156 -13.72 26.01 -28.59
C GLU A 156 -13.29 25.40 -27.25
N GLU A 157 -13.76 24.18 -26.93
CA GLU A 157 -13.45 23.45 -25.72
C GLU A 157 -13.02 22.01 -26.01
N GLY A 158 -12.15 21.47 -25.16
CA GLY A 158 -11.72 20.09 -25.24
C GLY A 158 -12.65 19.14 -24.45
N PRO A 159 -12.62 17.82 -24.73
CA PRO A 159 -13.54 16.83 -24.13
C PRO A 159 -13.18 16.43 -22.69
N PHE A 160 -12.03 16.83 -22.16
CA PHE A 160 -11.55 16.34 -20.86
C PHE A 160 -11.96 17.29 -19.73
N HIS A 161 -13.11 17.02 -19.09
CA HIS A 161 -13.62 17.78 -17.94
C HIS A 161 -13.78 16.91 -16.68
N PHE A 162 -13.39 15.64 -16.73
CA PHE A 162 -13.67 14.65 -15.71
C PHE A 162 -12.82 14.79 -14.43
N LEU A 163 -11.66 15.48 -14.48
CA LEU A 163 -10.75 15.60 -13.34
C LEU A 163 -11.37 16.33 -12.14
N THR A 164 -12.28 17.27 -12.38
CA THR A 164 -13.00 17.98 -11.33
C THR A 164 -14.24 17.25 -10.82
N THR A 165 -14.39 15.99 -11.17
CA THR A 165 -15.48 15.11 -10.74
C THR A 165 -14.97 14.01 -9.81
N PRO A 166 -15.86 13.27 -9.11
CA PRO A 166 -15.46 12.11 -8.30
C PRO A 166 -14.65 11.07 -9.09
N TRP A 167 -14.90 10.91 -10.39
CA TRP A 167 -14.16 10.00 -11.25
C TRP A 167 -12.72 10.44 -11.49
N GLY A 168 -12.47 11.76 -11.53
CA GLY A 168 -11.12 12.31 -11.65
C GLY A 168 -10.32 12.07 -10.37
N VAL A 169 -10.93 12.27 -9.20
CA VAL A 169 -10.30 11.93 -7.92
C VAL A 169 -9.99 10.43 -7.85
N LEU A 170 -10.95 9.59 -8.22
CA LEU A 170 -10.76 8.14 -8.26
C LEU A 170 -9.63 7.72 -9.21
N LEU A 171 -9.55 8.33 -10.40
CA LEU A 171 -8.45 8.09 -11.35
C LEU A 171 -7.10 8.47 -10.75
N ALA A 172 -7.02 9.63 -10.08
CA ALA A 172 -5.78 10.09 -9.45
C ALA A 172 -5.36 9.16 -8.31
N GLU A 173 -6.28 8.75 -7.45
CA GLU A 173 -6.02 7.78 -6.39
C GLU A 173 -5.59 6.42 -6.93
N VAL A 174 -6.30 5.87 -7.90
CA VAL A 174 -5.93 4.58 -8.53
C VAL A 174 -4.56 4.68 -9.20
N THR A 175 -4.27 5.78 -9.91
CA THR A 175 -2.97 5.98 -10.54
C THR A 175 -1.85 6.02 -9.51
N TYR A 176 -2.04 6.75 -8.41
CA TYR A 176 -1.03 6.91 -7.38
C TYR A 176 -0.85 5.67 -6.52
N PHE A 177 -1.95 5.01 -6.10
CA PHE A 177 -1.89 3.90 -5.14
C PHE A 177 -1.68 2.52 -5.77
N THR A 178 -1.85 2.33 -7.07
CA THR A 178 -1.61 1.05 -7.76
C THR A 178 -0.22 0.45 -7.50
N PRO A 179 0.88 1.22 -7.52
CA PRO A 179 2.22 0.72 -7.20
C PRO A 179 2.35 0.10 -5.80
N PHE A 180 1.57 0.54 -4.84
CA PHE A 180 1.57 -0.01 -3.47
C PHE A 180 1.00 -1.44 -3.41
N VAL A 181 0.11 -1.81 -4.34
CA VAL A 181 -0.36 -3.19 -4.52
C VAL A 181 0.65 -4.00 -5.36
N MET A 182 1.22 -3.39 -6.40
CA MET A 182 2.16 -4.08 -7.29
C MET A 182 3.41 -4.56 -6.56
N ARG A 183 3.97 -3.76 -5.65
CA ARG A 183 5.23 -4.06 -5.00
C ARG A 183 5.23 -5.35 -4.17
N PRO A 184 4.28 -5.58 -3.23
CA PRO A 184 4.19 -6.85 -2.53
C PRO A 184 3.88 -8.04 -3.45
N LEU A 185 3.13 -7.81 -4.54
CA LEU A 185 2.85 -8.84 -5.53
C LEU A 185 4.10 -9.25 -6.31
N LEU A 186 4.89 -8.30 -6.79
CA LEU A 186 6.15 -8.60 -7.49
C LEU A 186 7.13 -9.35 -6.59
N ALA A 187 7.18 -9.00 -5.30
CA ALA A 187 7.99 -9.74 -4.32
C ALA A 187 7.47 -11.17 -4.10
N ALA A 188 6.16 -11.38 -4.08
CA ALA A 188 5.56 -12.72 -3.98
C ALA A 188 5.80 -13.54 -5.26
N PHE A 189 5.63 -12.93 -6.44
CA PHE A 189 5.89 -13.60 -7.73
C PHE A 189 7.36 -14.01 -7.90
N ALA A 190 8.30 -13.24 -7.38
CA ALA A 190 9.71 -13.61 -7.39
C ALA A 190 10.05 -14.85 -6.53
N GLN A 191 9.15 -15.25 -5.64
CA GLN A 191 9.31 -16.45 -4.78
C GLN A 191 8.53 -17.66 -5.29
N LEU A 192 7.75 -17.51 -6.37
CA LEU A 192 7.02 -18.62 -6.98
C LEU A 192 8.01 -19.65 -7.59
N ASP A 193 7.75 -20.92 -7.33
CA ASP A 193 8.51 -21.99 -7.96
C ASP A 193 8.11 -22.13 -9.44
N THR A 194 9.05 -21.81 -10.32
CA THR A 194 8.86 -21.90 -11.78
C THR A 194 8.53 -23.33 -12.23
N ALA A 195 8.98 -24.35 -11.51
CA ALA A 195 8.67 -25.74 -11.81
C ALA A 195 7.16 -26.02 -11.76
N GLN A 196 6.43 -25.40 -10.84
CA GLN A 196 4.96 -25.53 -10.80
C GLN A 196 4.28 -24.97 -12.05
N LEU A 197 4.79 -23.84 -12.57
CA LEU A 197 4.27 -23.21 -13.78
C LEU A 197 4.57 -24.06 -15.02
N GLU A 198 5.76 -24.64 -15.09
CA GLU A 198 6.19 -25.53 -16.18
C GLU A 198 5.38 -26.84 -16.19
N VAL A 199 5.16 -27.45 -15.03
CA VAL A 199 4.31 -28.65 -14.90
C VAL A 199 2.88 -28.35 -15.31
N ALA A 200 2.29 -27.25 -14.85
CA ALA A 200 0.93 -26.86 -15.24
C ALA A 200 0.82 -26.63 -16.75
N SER A 201 1.84 -26.00 -17.37
CA SER A 201 1.91 -25.76 -18.80
C SER A 201 2.05 -27.09 -19.59
N SER A 202 2.91 -28.02 -19.14
CA SER A 202 3.11 -29.32 -19.79
C SER A 202 1.86 -30.21 -19.72
N LEU A 203 1.01 -30.04 -18.70
CA LEU A 203 -0.30 -30.66 -18.59
C LEU A 203 -1.38 -29.98 -19.47
N GLY A 204 -1.02 -29.01 -20.30
CA GLY A 204 -1.92 -28.33 -21.23
C GLY A 204 -2.82 -27.26 -20.57
N ALA A 205 -2.47 -26.78 -19.37
CA ALA A 205 -3.23 -25.70 -18.75
C ALA A 205 -3.12 -24.40 -19.54
N ARG A 206 -4.25 -23.75 -19.83
CA ARG A 206 -4.27 -22.43 -20.46
C ARG A 206 -3.74 -21.37 -19.49
N PRO A 207 -3.11 -20.27 -19.96
CA PRO A 207 -2.55 -19.21 -19.11
C PRO A 207 -3.52 -18.69 -18.05
N ALA A 208 -4.77 -18.42 -18.39
CA ALA A 208 -5.80 -17.99 -17.46
C ALA A 208 -6.07 -19.01 -16.33
N ARG A 209 -5.93 -20.32 -16.62
CA ARG A 209 -6.06 -21.37 -15.62
C ARG A 209 -4.86 -21.38 -14.68
N ILE A 210 -3.65 -21.21 -15.20
CA ILE A 210 -2.41 -21.11 -14.40
C ILE A 210 -2.50 -19.92 -13.46
N VAL A 211 -2.92 -18.75 -13.96
CA VAL A 211 -3.13 -17.55 -13.12
C VAL A 211 -4.12 -17.82 -12.01
N ARG A 212 -5.28 -18.41 -12.31
CA ARG A 212 -6.35 -18.63 -11.34
C ARG A 212 -6.05 -19.74 -10.33
N GLN A 213 -5.39 -20.82 -10.75
CA GLN A 213 -5.20 -22.03 -9.94
C GLN A 213 -3.84 -22.14 -9.27
N VAL A 214 -2.83 -21.43 -9.78
CA VAL A 214 -1.45 -21.48 -9.25
C VAL A 214 -1.03 -20.12 -8.72
N ILE A 215 -1.00 -19.08 -9.59
CA ILE A 215 -0.43 -17.78 -9.24
C ILE A 215 -1.29 -17.04 -8.22
N LEU A 216 -2.60 -16.94 -8.45
CA LEU A 216 -3.50 -16.16 -7.58
C LEU A 216 -3.60 -16.73 -6.16
N PRO A 217 -3.72 -18.05 -5.93
CA PRO A 217 -3.73 -18.60 -4.57
C PRO A 217 -2.45 -18.33 -3.80
N GLU A 218 -1.28 -18.46 -4.44
CA GLU A 218 0.02 -18.19 -3.84
C GLU A 218 0.21 -16.69 -3.55
N ALA A 219 -0.20 -15.83 -4.46
CA ALA A 219 -0.08 -14.37 -4.34
C ALA A 219 -1.19 -13.75 -3.47
N TYR A 220 -2.25 -14.50 -3.14
CA TYR A 220 -3.41 -13.98 -2.41
C TYR A 220 -3.04 -13.24 -1.11
N PRO A 221 -2.12 -13.74 -0.24
CA PRO A 221 -1.73 -13.02 0.96
C PRO A 221 -1.08 -11.66 0.67
N ALA A 222 -0.24 -11.59 -0.39
CA ALA A 222 0.42 -10.35 -0.81
C ALA A 222 -0.59 -9.36 -1.41
N LEU A 223 -1.52 -9.85 -2.23
CA LEU A 223 -2.60 -9.06 -2.81
C LEU A 223 -3.48 -8.43 -1.73
N MET A 224 -3.87 -9.24 -0.72
CA MET A 224 -4.68 -8.75 0.39
C MET A 224 -3.92 -7.77 1.30
N ALA A 225 -2.62 -7.99 1.49
CA ALA A 225 -1.80 -7.04 2.26
C ALA A 225 -1.66 -5.70 1.53
N GLY A 226 -1.42 -5.72 0.22
CA GLY A 226 -1.37 -4.52 -0.62
C GLY A 226 -2.72 -3.78 -0.63
N GLY A 227 -3.83 -4.49 -0.80
CA GLY A 227 -5.17 -3.91 -0.75
C GLY A 227 -5.51 -3.30 0.61
N ALA A 228 -5.13 -3.95 1.73
CA ALA A 228 -5.31 -3.40 3.07
C ALA A 228 -4.52 -2.10 3.28
N LEU A 229 -3.30 -2.05 2.76
CA LEU A 229 -2.46 -0.84 2.82
C LEU A 229 -3.12 0.29 2.03
N VAL A 230 -3.53 0.02 0.78
CA VAL A 230 -4.19 1.03 -0.07
C VAL A 230 -5.48 1.52 0.55
N LEU A 231 -6.31 0.63 1.13
CA LEU A 231 -7.54 1.04 1.82
C LEU A 231 -7.26 2.09 2.90
N VAL A 232 -6.26 1.85 3.75
CA VAL A 232 -5.90 2.80 4.82
C VAL A 232 -5.34 4.10 4.24
N LEU A 233 -4.54 4.04 3.16
CA LEU A 233 -3.99 5.23 2.52
C LEU A 233 -5.10 6.07 1.88
N CYS A 234 -6.07 5.47 1.18
CA CYS A 234 -7.19 6.17 0.56
C CYS A 234 -8.14 6.79 1.60
N LEU A 235 -8.41 6.10 2.71
CA LEU A 235 -9.25 6.66 3.79
C LEU A 235 -8.67 7.95 4.38
N ASN A 236 -7.35 8.07 4.40
CA ASN A 236 -6.64 9.22 4.95
C ASN A 236 -6.08 10.16 3.87
N GLU A 237 -6.49 9.96 2.59
CA GLU A 237 -5.99 10.81 1.52
C GLU A 237 -6.68 12.17 1.53
N PHE A 238 -5.86 13.21 1.61
CA PHE A 238 -6.29 14.60 1.65
C PHE A 238 -5.80 15.39 0.43
N ALA A 239 -4.53 15.18 0.06
CA ALA A 239 -3.85 16.04 -0.88
C ALA A 239 -4.39 15.85 -2.32
N ILE A 240 -4.67 14.63 -2.74
CA ILE A 240 -5.26 14.35 -4.06
C ILE A 240 -6.62 15.05 -4.17
N VAL A 241 -7.48 14.90 -3.16
CA VAL A 241 -8.82 15.52 -3.15
C VAL A 241 -8.72 17.03 -3.17
N LEU A 242 -7.85 17.61 -2.34
CA LEU A 242 -7.64 19.06 -2.28
C LEU A 242 -7.17 19.62 -3.62
N PHE A 243 -6.14 19.02 -4.23
CA PHE A 243 -5.52 19.54 -5.44
C PHE A 243 -6.31 19.25 -6.72
N THR A 244 -7.18 18.24 -6.76
CA THR A 244 -8.11 18.04 -7.88
C THR A 244 -9.15 19.16 -7.95
N GLY A 245 -9.49 19.80 -6.82
CA GLY A 245 -10.48 20.86 -6.76
C GLY A 245 -11.88 20.41 -7.16
N ALA A 246 -12.18 19.12 -7.00
CA ALA A 246 -13.51 18.56 -7.32
C ALA A 246 -14.56 19.14 -6.39
N LYS A 247 -15.47 19.95 -6.94
CA LYS A 247 -16.42 20.78 -6.16
C LYS A 247 -17.37 19.99 -5.29
N ASP A 248 -17.74 18.76 -5.73
CA ASP A 248 -18.74 17.91 -5.07
C ASP A 248 -18.08 16.74 -4.33
N VAL A 249 -16.76 16.81 -4.10
CA VAL A 249 -16.00 15.76 -3.43
C VAL A 249 -15.43 16.29 -2.13
N VAL A 250 -16.14 16.04 -1.04
CA VAL A 250 -15.66 16.34 0.31
C VAL A 250 -15.46 15.02 1.04
N THR A 251 -14.24 14.76 1.49
CA THR A 251 -13.90 13.58 2.31
C THR A 251 -13.79 13.97 3.78
N LEU A 252 -13.74 12.99 4.70
CA LEU A 252 -13.55 13.27 6.12
C LEU A 252 -12.26 14.06 6.40
N PRO A 253 -11.07 13.74 5.81
CA PRO A 253 -9.88 14.58 5.95
C PRO A 253 -10.08 16.01 5.43
N MET A 254 -10.83 16.20 4.33
CA MET A 254 -11.18 17.53 3.83
C MET A 254 -12.10 18.27 4.81
N LEU A 255 -13.06 17.58 5.40
CA LEU A 255 -13.97 18.18 6.39
C LEU A 255 -13.23 18.57 7.67
N VAL A 256 -12.25 17.75 8.12
CA VAL A 256 -11.36 18.13 9.24
C VAL A 256 -10.60 19.42 8.92
N TYR A 257 -10.04 19.52 7.72
CA TYR A 257 -9.33 20.73 7.27
C TYR A 257 -10.26 21.94 7.22
N SER A 258 -11.46 21.81 6.64
CA SER A 258 -12.46 22.88 6.59
C SER A 258 -12.82 23.38 7.98
N LYS A 259 -13.19 22.47 8.88
CA LYS A 259 -13.57 22.80 10.26
C LYS A 259 -12.42 23.43 11.05
N ALA A 260 -11.22 22.86 10.98
CA ALA A 260 -10.09 23.33 11.76
C ALA A 260 -9.49 24.63 11.24
N ILE A 261 -9.30 24.75 9.91
CA ILE A 261 -8.51 25.83 9.32
C ILE A 261 -9.39 26.93 8.75
N LEU A 262 -10.48 26.60 8.05
CA LEU A 262 -11.31 27.62 7.39
C LEU A 262 -12.37 28.18 8.34
N GLU A 263 -12.94 27.35 9.21
CA GLU A 263 -14.01 27.74 10.13
C GLU A 263 -13.53 28.01 11.56
N SER A 264 -12.29 27.63 11.90
CA SER A 264 -11.72 27.71 13.27
C SER A 264 -12.56 26.96 14.32
N ASP A 265 -13.34 25.95 13.90
CA ASP A 265 -14.15 25.08 14.75
C ASP A 265 -13.37 23.84 15.11
N TYR A 266 -12.44 23.97 16.07
CA TYR A 266 -11.54 22.90 16.49
C TYR A 266 -12.28 21.71 17.12
N VAL A 267 -13.39 21.97 17.82
CA VAL A 267 -14.15 20.91 18.51
C VAL A 267 -14.78 19.98 17.48
N SER A 268 -15.49 20.54 16.49
CA SER A 268 -16.08 19.74 15.41
C SER A 268 -15.00 19.05 14.58
N ALA A 269 -13.88 19.72 14.29
CA ALA A 269 -12.75 19.10 13.59
C ALA A 269 -12.21 17.87 14.35
N CYS A 270 -12.04 17.98 15.68
CA CYS A 270 -11.60 16.86 16.51
C CYS A 270 -12.62 15.71 16.57
N VAL A 271 -13.93 16.03 16.54
CA VAL A 271 -14.98 15.00 16.46
C VAL A 271 -14.85 14.24 15.14
N VAL A 272 -14.78 14.95 13.99
CA VAL A 272 -14.63 14.34 12.67
C VAL A 272 -13.35 13.51 12.59
N ALA A 273 -12.22 14.05 13.05
CA ALA A 273 -10.93 13.33 13.06
C ALA A 273 -10.98 12.05 13.93
N THR A 274 -11.63 12.12 15.09
CA THR A 274 -11.81 10.93 15.95
C THR A 274 -12.61 9.85 15.24
N VAL A 275 -13.69 10.25 14.55
CA VAL A 275 -14.53 9.32 13.77
C VAL A 275 -13.73 8.73 12.60
N ASP A 276 -12.95 9.53 11.90
CA ASP A 276 -12.13 9.09 10.76
C ASP A 276 -11.09 8.04 11.20
N VAL A 277 -10.42 8.25 12.34
CA VAL A 277 -9.50 7.26 12.93
C VAL A 277 -10.23 5.96 13.29
N VAL A 278 -11.40 6.04 13.93
CA VAL A 278 -12.20 4.85 14.28
C VAL A 278 -12.67 4.12 13.03
N LEU A 279 -13.11 4.85 12.02
CA LEU A 279 -13.51 4.30 10.72
C LEU A 279 -12.34 3.57 10.04
N SER A 280 -11.18 4.21 9.96
CA SER A 280 -9.97 3.65 9.35
C SER A 280 -9.53 2.36 10.04
N VAL A 281 -9.45 2.35 11.36
CA VAL A 281 -9.10 1.15 12.15
C VAL A 281 -10.17 0.08 12.02
N GLY A 282 -11.46 0.46 12.04
CA GLY A 282 -12.59 -0.44 11.90
C GLY A 282 -12.63 -1.12 10.53
N LEU A 283 -12.52 -0.36 9.46
CA LEU A 283 -12.50 -0.89 8.09
C LEU A 283 -11.26 -1.73 7.80
N TYR A 284 -10.09 -1.32 8.29
CA TYR A 284 -8.88 -2.15 8.21
C TYR A 284 -9.06 -3.47 8.95
N GLY A 285 -9.59 -3.44 10.17
CA GLY A 285 -9.88 -4.63 10.96
C GLY A 285 -10.88 -5.57 10.28
N LEU A 286 -11.95 -5.00 9.71
CA LEU A 286 -12.95 -5.74 8.94
C LEU A 286 -12.32 -6.38 7.68
N TYR A 287 -11.61 -5.59 6.88
CA TYR A 287 -10.90 -6.08 5.70
C TYR A 287 -9.98 -7.25 6.05
N ARG A 288 -9.15 -7.10 7.09
CA ARG A 288 -8.23 -8.15 7.56
C ARG A 288 -8.95 -9.40 8.07
N SER A 289 -10.08 -9.25 8.75
CA SER A 289 -10.88 -10.37 9.25
C SER A 289 -11.51 -11.18 8.11
N LEU A 290 -12.00 -10.51 7.07
CA LEU A 290 -12.59 -11.15 5.90
C LEU A 290 -11.54 -11.91 5.08
N THR A 291 -10.39 -11.28 4.86
CA THR A 291 -9.30 -11.88 4.07
C THR A 291 -8.53 -12.96 4.80
N GLY A 292 -8.34 -12.82 6.13
CA GLY A 292 -7.67 -13.83 6.96
C GLY A 292 -8.43 -15.15 7.09
N ARG A 293 -9.75 -15.12 6.99
CA ARG A 293 -10.59 -16.34 6.98
C ARG A 293 -10.46 -17.12 5.67
N SER A 294 -10.33 -16.41 4.56
CA SER A 294 -10.16 -17.03 3.22
C SER A 294 -8.83 -17.77 3.08
N SER A 295 -7.73 -17.20 3.59
CA SER A 295 -6.41 -17.83 3.54
C SER A 295 -6.30 -19.10 4.42
N ARG A 296 -7.01 -19.15 5.55
CA ARG A 296 -7.08 -20.36 6.39
C ARG A 296 -7.88 -21.48 5.73
N ARG A 297 -8.96 -21.16 5.01
CA ARG A 297 -9.75 -22.16 4.27
C ARG A 297 -8.99 -22.72 3.07
N ALA A 298 -8.24 -21.90 2.33
CA ALA A 298 -7.42 -22.36 1.22
C ALA A 298 -6.33 -23.35 1.65
N ARG A 299 -5.68 -23.10 2.81
CA ARG A 299 -4.68 -24.02 3.38
C ARG A 299 -5.24 -25.31 4.00
N ALA A 300 -6.53 -25.34 4.31
CA ALA A 300 -7.18 -26.54 4.86
C ALA A 300 -7.66 -27.50 3.76
N HIS A 301 -7.65 -27.09 2.50
CA HIS A 301 -8.06 -27.89 1.33
C HIS A 301 -6.89 -28.21 0.38
N ALA A 302 -5.67 -27.77 0.70
CA ALA A 302 -4.42 -28.13 0.04
C ALA A 302 -3.64 -29.15 0.86
#